data_9e6b11425aa8a59e29c2ec6050c5161b
#
_entry.id   9e6b11425aa8a59e29c2ec6050c5161b
#
_cell.length_a   1.000
_cell.length_b   1.000
_cell.length_c   1.000
_cell.angle_alpha   90.00
_cell.angle_beta   90.00
_cell.angle_gamma   90.00
#
_symmetry.space_group_name_H-M   'P 1'
#
loop_
_entity.id
_entity.type
_entity.pdbx_description
1 polymer ?
#
loop_
_entity_poly.entity_id
_entity_poly.type
_entity_poly.pdbx_seq_one_letter_code
_entity_poly.pdbx_strand_id
1 'polypeptide(L)'
;MTTVLVTRPEPGASSTVQRLRELGFNAVKLPLTQIVALAHEIPAGPFDGVIITSAQALLGLDAKLITQPLYAVGETSAAAAAQAGFVTVHDGGGDVAALADTIRTAMPLGSRLLYLCGIVRRPDLERALAGYALSVVETYDAKVIDYAAVDLPELDLVLLTSVQSVGQISKLLARPALNSTFANASYLCLSQRIADALIGVRPTDIHVCARPDEDSLLNLAAILGEIKPVL
;
A
#
# COMPACT_ATOMS: atom_id res chain seq x y z
N MET A 1 -4.64 -19.12 -20.04
CA MET A 1 -4.86 -18.69 -18.65
C MET A 1 -4.01 -17.46 -18.42
N THR A 2 -4.61 -16.33 -18.08
CA THR A 2 -3.91 -15.04 -17.95
C THR A 2 -2.94 -15.06 -16.79
N THR A 3 -1.67 -14.74 -17.04
CA THR A 3 -0.59 -14.73 -16.05
C THR A 3 -0.38 -13.33 -15.48
N VAL A 4 -0.51 -13.19 -14.17
CA VAL A 4 -0.46 -11.91 -13.46
C VAL A 4 0.71 -11.86 -12.50
N LEU A 5 1.57 -10.85 -12.63
CA LEU A 5 2.66 -10.58 -11.70
C LEU A 5 2.19 -9.68 -10.55
N VAL A 6 2.34 -10.15 -9.31
CA VAL A 6 2.05 -9.40 -8.09
C VAL A 6 3.35 -8.89 -7.49
N THR A 7 3.51 -7.56 -7.40
CA THR A 7 4.78 -6.90 -7.05
C THR A 7 4.80 -6.24 -5.67
N ARG A 8 3.64 -6.16 -4.99
CA ARG A 8 3.53 -5.52 -3.68
C ARG A 8 4.25 -6.33 -2.58
N PRO A 9 4.64 -5.71 -1.46
CA PRO A 9 5.29 -6.41 -0.35
C PRO A 9 4.35 -7.37 0.37
N GLU A 10 4.94 -8.34 1.09
CA GLU A 10 4.22 -9.19 2.05
C GLU A 10 3.70 -8.39 3.25
N PRO A 11 2.63 -8.83 3.91
CA PRO A 11 1.80 -10.02 3.61
C PRO A 11 0.79 -9.81 2.47
N GLY A 12 0.66 -8.59 1.96
CA GLY A 12 -0.30 -8.24 0.93
C GLY A 12 -0.10 -8.99 -0.39
N ALA A 13 1.15 -9.34 -0.75
CA ALA A 13 1.42 -10.10 -1.96
C ALA A 13 0.73 -11.47 -1.93
N SER A 14 0.85 -12.20 -0.83
CA SER A 14 0.21 -13.52 -0.67
C SER A 14 -1.31 -13.43 -0.71
N SER A 15 -1.92 -12.43 -0.07
CA SER A 15 -3.37 -12.20 -0.10
C SER A 15 -3.84 -11.89 -1.54
N THR A 16 -3.17 -10.99 -2.24
CA THR A 16 -3.51 -10.64 -3.64
C THR A 16 -3.38 -11.84 -4.57
N VAL A 17 -2.31 -12.64 -4.42
CA VAL A 17 -2.12 -13.89 -5.20
C VAL A 17 -3.28 -14.86 -4.97
N GLN A 18 -3.70 -15.05 -3.73
CA GLN A 18 -4.83 -15.93 -3.42
C GLN A 18 -6.11 -15.45 -4.11
N ARG A 19 -6.46 -14.17 -3.96
CA ARG A 19 -7.65 -13.56 -4.59
C ARG A 19 -7.63 -13.69 -6.12
N LEU A 20 -6.47 -13.45 -6.75
CA LEU A 20 -6.32 -13.63 -8.20
C LEU A 20 -6.53 -15.08 -8.63
N ARG A 21 -6.03 -16.05 -7.86
CA ARG A 21 -6.25 -17.48 -8.14
C ARG A 21 -7.71 -17.88 -8.01
N GLU A 22 -8.42 -17.37 -7.01
CA GLU A 22 -9.86 -17.53 -6.86
C GLU A 22 -10.64 -16.96 -8.05
N LEU A 23 -10.13 -15.91 -8.68
CA LEU A 23 -10.66 -15.33 -9.92
C LEU A 23 -10.20 -16.09 -11.18
N GLY A 24 -9.42 -17.16 -11.08
CA GLY A 24 -9.01 -17.99 -12.22
C GLY A 24 -7.74 -17.54 -12.93
N PHE A 25 -6.93 -16.65 -12.35
CA PHE A 25 -5.64 -16.22 -12.89
C PHE A 25 -4.49 -17.17 -12.50
N ASN A 26 -3.46 -17.22 -13.35
CA ASN A 26 -2.16 -17.75 -12.97
C ASN A 26 -1.37 -16.62 -12.27
N ALA A 27 -1.47 -16.51 -10.94
CA ALA A 27 -0.81 -15.44 -10.20
C ALA A 27 0.60 -15.83 -9.76
N VAL A 28 1.58 -15.05 -10.19
CA VAL A 28 3.01 -15.17 -9.87
C VAL A 28 3.39 -14.08 -8.88
N LYS A 29 4.09 -14.45 -7.81
CA LYS A 29 4.51 -13.54 -6.74
C LYS A 29 5.97 -13.16 -6.90
N LEU A 30 6.25 -11.86 -7.06
CA LEU A 30 7.59 -11.28 -7.03
C LEU A 30 7.53 -9.92 -6.31
N PRO A 31 7.57 -9.87 -4.97
CA PRO A 31 7.59 -8.61 -4.24
C PRO A 31 8.82 -7.78 -4.62
N LEU A 32 8.63 -6.56 -5.13
CA LEU A 32 9.72 -5.65 -5.49
C LEU A 32 10.17 -4.76 -4.33
N THR A 33 9.43 -4.80 -3.22
CA THR A 33 9.77 -4.15 -1.96
C THR A 33 9.49 -5.08 -0.80
N GLN A 34 10.20 -4.87 0.32
CA GLN A 34 9.94 -5.53 1.59
C GLN A 34 9.72 -4.50 2.68
N ILE A 35 8.80 -4.78 3.58
CA ILE A 35 8.58 -3.95 4.76
C ILE A 35 9.55 -4.38 5.85
N VAL A 36 10.28 -3.42 6.39
CA VAL A 36 11.25 -3.63 7.47
C VAL A 36 10.85 -2.76 8.65
N ALA A 37 10.65 -3.37 9.82
CA ALA A 37 10.44 -2.63 11.05
C ALA A 37 11.68 -1.82 11.40
N LEU A 38 11.46 -0.60 11.91
CA LEU A 38 12.52 0.28 12.39
C LEU A 38 12.57 0.25 13.91
N ALA A 39 13.77 0.30 14.45
CA ALA A 39 13.94 0.61 15.86
C ALA A 39 13.48 2.06 16.09
N HIS A 40 12.54 2.27 16.99
CA HIS A 40 11.98 3.59 17.28
C HIS A 40 11.63 3.70 18.76
N GLU A 41 11.54 4.92 19.23
CA GLU A 41 11.07 5.23 20.59
C GLU A 41 9.79 6.05 20.48
N ILE A 42 8.80 5.67 21.28
CA ILE A 42 7.58 6.47 21.42
C ILE A 42 7.88 7.63 22.38
N PRO A 43 7.67 8.89 21.97
CA PRO A 43 7.84 10.03 22.85
C PRO A 43 7.00 9.91 24.12
N ALA A 44 7.45 10.51 25.21
CA ALA A 44 6.72 10.49 26.48
C ALA A 44 5.30 11.05 26.30
N GLY A 45 4.27 10.24 26.68
CA GLY A 45 2.84 10.59 26.61
C GLY A 45 2.39 11.46 27.78
N PRO A 46 1.09 11.64 27.99
CA PRO A 46 0.01 10.93 27.31
C PRO A 46 -0.27 11.45 25.89
N PHE A 47 -0.87 10.59 25.04
CA PHE A 47 -1.46 10.95 23.78
C PHE A 47 -2.99 10.83 23.87
N ASP A 48 -3.72 11.72 23.21
CA ASP A 48 -5.18 11.69 23.15
C ASP A 48 -5.66 10.76 22.03
N GLY A 49 -4.80 10.45 21.03
CA GLY A 49 -5.10 9.52 19.95
C GLY A 49 -3.85 9.10 19.18
N VAL A 50 -3.96 7.94 18.54
CA VAL A 50 -2.95 7.36 17.64
C VAL A 50 -3.47 7.41 16.21
N ILE A 51 -2.61 7.71 15.24
CA ILE A 51 -2.97 7.80 13.82
C ILE A 51 -2.10 6.84 13.02
N ILE A 52 -2.70 6.13 12.08
CA ILE A 52 -1.99 5.32 11.08
C ILE A 52 -2.58 5.54 9.69
N THR A 53 -1.72 5.56 8.68
CA THR A 53 -2.12 5.57 7.25
C THR A 53 -1.80 4.26 6.54
N SER A 54 -1.27 3.28 7.27
CA SER A 54 -0.99 1.93 6.79
C SER A 54 -0.94 0.96 7.96
N ALA A 55 -1.44 -0.26 7.76
CA ALA A 55 -1.33 -1.35 8.72
C ALA A 55 0.15 -1.68 9.09
N GLN A 56 1.09 -1.39 8.18
CA GLN A 56 2.53 -1.59 8.40
C GLN A 56 3.08 -0.72 9.56
N ALA A 57 2.40 0.39 9.87
CA ALA A 57 2.78 1.26 10.98
C ALA A 57 2.65 0.59 12.36
N LEU A 58 1.92 -0.53 12.44
CA LEU A 58 1.75 -1.32 13.67
C LEU A 58 2.92 -2.31 13.92
N LEU A 59 3.91 -2.38 13.04
CA LEU A 59 5.10 -3.19 13.27
C LEU A 59 5.90 -2.64 14.44
N GLY A 60 6.15 -3.49 15.45
CA GLY A 60 6.82 -3.07 16.69
C GLY A 60 5.96 -2.19 17.60
N LEU A 61 4.63 -2.31 17.50
CA LEU A 61 3.67 -1.56 18.33
C LEU A 61 3.99 -1.69 19.82
N ASP A 62 4.09 -0.55 20.53
CA ASP A 62 4.09 -0.53 21.99
C ASP A 62 2.68 -0.84 22.52
N ALA A 63 2.53 -1.94 23.27
CA ALA A 63 1.26 -2.38 23.81
C ALA A 63 0.57 -1.33 24.72
N LYS A 64 1.29 -0.33 25.22
CA LYS A 64 0.71 0.78 26.00
C LYS A 64 -0.21 1.68 25.17
N LEU A 65 -0.08 1.67 23.86
CA LEU A 65 -0.88 2.50 22.96
C LEU A 65 -2.28 1.93 22.69
N ILE A 66 -2.53 0.64 22.92
CA ILE A 66 -3.80 -0.02 22.54
C ILE A 66 -5.03 0.53 23.27
N THR A 67 -4.84 1.20 24.41
CA THR A 67 -5.92 1.84 25.18
C THR A 67 -6.31 3.22 24.64
N GLN A 68 -5.49 3.80 23.77
CA GLN A 68 -5.78 5.08 23.11
C GLN A 68 -6.70 4.87 21.92
N PRO A 69 -7.59 5.83 21.59
CA PRO A 69 -8.33 5.77 20.35
C PRO A 69 -7.38 5.83 19.15
N LEU A 70 -7.59 4.95 18.18
CA LEU A 70 -6.81 4.91 16.94
C LEU A 70 -7.65 5.39 15.77
N TYR A 71 -7.05 6.23 14.94
CA TYR A 71 -7.61 6.78 13.69
C TYR A 71 -6.84 6.19 12.52
N ALA A 72 -7.47 5.34 11.73
CA ALA A 72 -6.89 4.71 10.55
C ALA A 72 -7.40 5.38 9.27
N VAL A 73 -6.58 5.47 8.24
CA VAL A 73 -6.99 6.12 6.98
C VAL A 73 -8.16 5.40 6.29
N GLY A 74 -8.31 4.08 6.48
CA GLY A 74 -9.38 3.29 5.87
C GLY A 74 -9.50 1.90 6.48
N GLU A 75 -10.51 1.17 6.03
CA GLU A 75 -11.00 -0.08 6.58
C GLU A 75 -9.90 -1.14 6.81
N THR A 76 -9.03 -1.36 5.84
CA THR A 76 -7.94 -2.36 5.96
C THR A 76 -6.99 -2.03 7.13
N SER A 77 -6.64 -0.76 7.30
CA SER A 77 -5.79 -0.31 8.41
C SER A 77 -6.53 -0.34 9.73
N ALA A 78 -7.83 -0.02 9.73
CA ALA A 78 -8.69 -0.10 10.90
C ALA A 78 -8.84 -1.55 11.39
N ALA A 79 -9.10 -2.49 10.49
CA ALA A 79 -9.18 -3.91 10.81
C ALA A 79 -7.87 -4.45 11.38
N ALA A 80 -6.73 -4.06 10.81
CA ALA A 80 -5.41 -4.44 11.34
C ALA A 80 -5.17 -3.86 12.74
N ALA A 81 -5.60 -2.64 13.03
CA ALA A 81 -5.49 -2.03 14.35
C ALA A 81 -6.36 -2.77 15.39
N ALA A 82 -7.58 -3.15 15.03
CA ALA A 82 -8.44 -3.95 15.91
C ALA A 82 -7.82 -5.32 16.21
N GLN A 83 -7.24 -5.98 15.20
CA GLN A 83 -6.52 -7.24 15.38
C GLN A 83 -5.25 -7.09 16.26
N ALA A 84 -4.59 -5.93 16.20
CA ALA A 84 -3.44 -5.60 17.05
C ALA A 84 -3.84 -5.27 18.51
N GLY A 85 -5.14 -5.22 18.83
CA GLY A 85 -5.67 -5.08 20.18
C GLY A 85 -6.14 -3.68 20.55
N PHE A 86 -6.20 -2.70 19.62
CA PHE A 86 -6.79 -1.41 19.90
C PHE A 86 -8.27 -1.53 20.27
N VAL A 87 -8.65 -0.94 21.40
CA VAL A 87 -10.02 -1.02 21.93
C VAL A 87 -10.99 -0.13 21.16
N THR A 88 -10.51 1.05 20.77
CA THR A 88 -11.31 2.03 20.02
C THR A 88 -10.61 2.34 18.71
N VAL A 89 -11.26 2.01 17.59
CA VAL A 89 -10.71 2.23 16.25
C VAL A 89 -11.73 3.00 15.40
N HIS A 90 -11.26 4.08 14.78
CA HIS A 90 -12.03 4.92 13.86
C HIS A 90 -11.51 4.74 12.43
N ASP A 91 -12.40 4.42 11.51
CA ASP A 91 -12.11 4.44 10.08
C ASP A 91 -12.25 5.88 9.54
N GLY A 92 -11.23 6.36 8.87
CA GLY A 92 -11.16 7.72 8.31
C GLY A 92 -11.72 7.85 6.90
N GLY A 93 -12.40 6.83 6.35
CA GLY A 93 -13.12 6.94 5.07
C GLY A 93 -12.27 6.79 3.80
N GLY A 94 -11.02 6.32 3.91
CA GLY A 94 -10.21 5.88 2.77
C GLY A 94 -9.17 6.87 2.25
N ASP A 95 -9.20 8.14 2.65
CA ASP A 95 -8.19 9.12 2.26
C ASP A 95 -7.75 10.03 3.42
N VAL A 96 -6.66 10.77 3.21
CA VAL A 96 -6.05 11.63 4.23
C VAL A 96 -6.95 12.82 4.62
N ALA A 97 -7.75 13.34 3.70
CA ALA A 97 -8.62 14.49 3.97
C ALA A 97 -9.79 14.06 4.86
N ALA A 98 -10.44 12.94 4.51
CA ALA A 98 -11.53 12.35 5.30
C ALA A 98 -11.03 11.94 6.71
N LEU A 99 -9.83 11.36 6.81
CA LEU A 99 -9.20 11.04 8.09
C LEU A 99 -8.98 12.31 8.95
N ALA A 100 -8.47 13.38 8.35
CA ALA A 100 -8.27 14.64 9.06
C ALA A 100 -9.60 15.26 9.54
N ASP A 101 -10.68 15.15 8.77
CA ASP A 101 -12.01 15.62 9.16
C ASP A 101 -12.60 14.77 10.28
N THR A 102 -12.41 13.45 10.25
CA THR A 102 -12.78 12.55 11.36
C THR A 102 -12.09 12.95 12.65
N ILE A 103 -10.77 13.22 12.59
CA ILE A 103 -9.99 13.67 13.75
C ILE A 103 -10.49 15.03 14.26
N ARG A 104 -10.71 16.00 13.37
CA ARG A 104 -11.22 17.33 13.74
C ARG A 104 -12.58 17.28 14.42
N THR A 105 -13.42 16.33 14.03
CA THR A 105 -14.74 16.13 14.65
C THR A 105 -14.64 15.50 16.04
N ALA A 106 -13.70 14.58 16.22
CA ALA A 106 -13.56 13.82 17.46
C ALA A 106 -12.66 14.47 18.52
N MET A 107 -11.72 15.32 18.11
CA MET A 107 -10.65 15.83 18.97
C MET A 107 -10.60 17.37 18.96
N PRO A 108 -10.52 18.04 20.12
CA PRO A 108 -10.31 19.48 20.17
C PRO A 108 -8.94 19.85 19.60
N LEU A 109 -8.82 21.08 19.05
CA LEU A 109 -7.54 21.63 18.63
C LEU A 109 -6.56 21.65 19.82
N GLY A 110 -5.28 21.39 19.51
CA GLY A 110 -4.23 21.29 20.52
C GLY A 110 -4.11 19.91 21.16
N SER A 111 -5.02 18.94 20.89
CA SER A 111 -4.85 17.56 21.36
C SER A 111 -3.50 16.99 20.93
N ARG A 112 -2.94 16.13 21.76
CA ARG A 112 -1.65 15.47 21.54
C ARG A 112 -1.88 14.17 20.74
N LEU A 113 -1.48 14.16 19.50
CA LEU A 113 -1.65 13.05 18.60
C LEU A 113 -0.30 12.37 18.26
N LEU A 114 -0.31 11.05 18.19
CA LEU A 114 0.84 10.24 17.79
C LEU A 114 0.57 9.67 16.40
N TYR A 115 1.35 10.09 15.42
CA TYR A 115 1.29 9.53 14.07
C TYR A 115 2.39 8.50 13.85
N LEU A 116 2.01 7.22 13.75
CA LEU A 116 2.89 6.12 13.39
C LEU A 116 2.88 5.94 11.87
N CYS A 117 4.05 5.95 11.23
CA CYS A 117 4.14 6.00 9.77
C CYS A 117 5.41 5.33 9.23
N GLY A 118 5.50 5.22 7.91
CA GLY A 118 6.72 4.84 7.22
C GLY A 118 7.63 6.04 6.93
N ILE A 119 8.93 5.77 6.67
CA ILE A 119 9.88 6.79 6.22
C ILE A 119 9.35 7.49 4.97
N VAL A 120 8.94 6.71 3.98
CA VAL A 120 8.41 7.25 2.72
C VAL A 120 6.92 7.52 2.86
N ARG A 121 6.56 8.79 3.02
CA ARG A 121 5.19 9.26 3.12
C ARG A 121 5.02 10.64 2.50
N ARG A 122 3.77 11.06 2.35
CA ARG A 122 3.41 12.41 1.92
C ARG A 122 3.09 13.25 3.16
N PRO A 123 3.52 14.52 3.23
CA PRO A 123 3.27 15.39 4.37
C PRO A 123 1.84 15.97 4.40
N ASP A 124 0.90 15.36 3.67
CA ASP A 124 -0.46 15.90 3.53
C ASP A 124 -1.23 15.83 4.85
N LEU A 125 -1.04 14.74 5.62
CA LEU A 125 -1.68 14.58 6.92
C LEU A 125 -1.12 15.55 7.96
N GLU A 126 0.19 15.71 8.01
CA GLU A 126 0.86 16.65 8.93
C GLU A 126 0.40 18.09 8.66
N ARG A 127 0.24 18.46 7.38
CA ARG A 127 -0.31 19.78 7.01
C ARG A 127 -1.78 19.92 7.41
N ALA A 128 -2.58 18.89 7.17
CA ALA A 128 -4.00 18.89 7.52
C ALA A 128 -4.25 18.98 9.04
N LEU A 129 -3.31 18.49 9.85
CA LEU A 129 -3.40 18.48 11.32
C LEU A 129 -2.51 19.55 11.98
N ALA A 130 -2.17 20.64 11.29
CA ALA A 130 -1.27 21.70 11.78
C ALA A 130 -1.74 22.37 13.10
N GLY A 131 -3.02 22.23 13.48
CA GLY A 131 -3.56 22.77 14.74
C GLY A 131 -3.45 21.82 15.95
N TYR A 132 -2.79 20.65 15.80
CA TYR A 132 -2.63 19.63 16.83
C TYR A 132 -1.17 19.52 17.27
N ALA A 133 -0.95 19.04 18.50
CA ALA A 133 0.39 18.70 18.99
C ALA A 133 0.79 17.31 18.44
N LEU A 134 1.19 17.27 17.16
CA LEU A 134 1.46 16.04 16.43
C LEU A 134 2.90 15.56 16.65
N SER A 135 3.05 14.37 17.23
CA SER A 135 4.32 13.62 17.29
C SER A 135 4.33 12.60 16.15
N VAL A 136 5.35 12.64 15.30
CA VAL A 136 5.49 11.71 14.16
C VAL A 136 6.60 10.72 14.48
N VAL A 137 6.31 9.42 14.37
CA VAL A 137 7.25 8.33 14.61
C VAL A 137 7.29 7.39 13.42
N GLU A 138 8.47 7.23 12.87
CA GLU A 138 8.72 6.31 11.75
C GLU A 138 8.95 4.91 12.30
N THR A 139 8.00 4.00 12.04
CA THR A 139 8.00 2.64 12.58
C THR A 139 8.43 1.60 11.57
N TYR A 140 8.42 1.93 10.27
CA TYR A 140 8.83 1.02 9.21
C TYR A 140 9.44 1.73 8.00
N ASP A 141 10.17 0.95 7.21
CA ASP A 141 10.65 1.34 5.89
C ASP A 141 10.20 0.32 4.84
N ALA A 142 9.95 0.78 3.63
CA ALA A 142 9.69 -0.07 2.47
C ALA A 142 10.96 -0.16 1.62
N LYS A 143 11.82 -1.12 1.91
CA LYS A 143 13.09 -1.31 1.20
C LYS A 143 12.88 -2.03 -0.12
N VAL A 144 13.54 -1.55 -1.17
CA VAL A 144 13.55 -2.24 -2.46
C VAL A 144 14.30 -3.57 -2.38
N ILE A 145 13.81 -4.57 -3.11
CA ILE A 145 14.49 -5.86 -3.28
C ILE A 145 15.18 -5.82 -4.65
N ASP A 146 16.49 -6.03 -4.67
CA ASP A 146 17.25 -6.13 -5.91
C ASP A 146 17.49 -7.60 -6.23
N TYR A 147 16.84 -8.09 -7.29
CA TYR A 147 16.96 -9.46 -7.74
C TYR A 147 18.11 -9.58 -8.73
N ALA A 148 19.18 -10.30 -8.36
CA ALA A 148 20.29 -10.59 -9.26
C ALA A 148 19.83 -11.41 -10.49
N ALA A 149 18.98 -12.40 -10.27
CA ALA A 149 18.31 -13.19 -11.29
C ALA A 149 16.84 -13.42 -10.91
N VAL A 150 15.99 -13.49 -11.90
CA VAL A 150 14.59 -13.90 -11.76
C VAL A 150 14.25 -14.88 -12.88
N ASP A 151 13.46 -15.89 -12.54
CA ASP A 151 12.85 -16.81 -13.49
C ASP A 151 11.34 -16.57 -13.46
N LEU A 152 10.81 -16.01 -14.54
CA LEU A 152 9.43 -15.63 -14.69
C LEU A 152 8.88 -16.20 -16.00
N PRO A 153 7.63 -16.69 -16.01
CA PRO A 153 6.93 -17.03 -17.23
C PRO A 153 6.66 -15.77 -18.07
N GLU A 154 6.13 -15.94 -19.26
CA GLU A 154 5.51 -14.83 -20.01
C GLU A 154 4.34 -14.26 -19.19
N LEU A 155 4.28 -12.92 -19.12
CA LEU A 155 3.32 -12.19 -18.31
C LEU A 155 2.33 -11.46 -19.20
N ASP A 156 1.06 -11.55 -18.83
CA ASP A 156 -0.01 -10.79 -19.49
C ASP A 156 -0.30 -9.48 -18.71
N LEU A 157 -0.24 -9.53 -17.38
CA LEU A 157 -0.54 -8.40 -16.51
C LEU A 157 0.53 -8.22 -15.41
N VAL A 158 0.86 -6.97 -15.11
CA VAL A 158 1.76 -6.59 -14.00
C VAL A 158 1.05 -5.62 -13.08
N LEU A 159 0.85 -5.98 -11.81
CA LEU A 159 0.21 -5.12 -10.81
C LEU A 159 1.24 -4.22 -10.12
N LEU A 160 1.05 -2.90 -10.18
CA LEU A 160 1.92 -1.89 -9.58
C LEU A 160 1.16 -1.06 -8.54
N THR A 161 1.57 -1.17 -7.28
CA THR A 161 0.89 -0.54 -6.14
C THR A 161 1.68 0.60 -5.51
N SER A 162 2.93 0.82 -5.94
CA SER A 162 3.78 1.90 -5.42
C SER A 162 4.77 2.42 -6.46
N VAL A 163 5.19 3.68 -6.33
CA VAL A 163 6.24 4.27 -7.18
C VAL A 163 7.59 3.55 -6.99
N GLN A 164 7.87 3.05 -5.78
CA GLN A 164 9.08 2.26 -5.53
C GLN A 164 9.11 0.97 -6.36
N SER A 165 7.96 0.29 -6.50
CA SER A 165 7.82 -0.89 -7.36
C SER A 165 8.11 -0.55 -8.82
N VAL A 166 7.71 0.64 -9.29
CA VAL A 166 7.99 1.10 -10.67
C VAL A 166 9.50 1.17 -10.93
N GLY A 167 10.27 1.75 -10.01
CA GLY A 167 11.73 1.81 -10.16
C GLY A 167 12.39 0.42 -10.30
N GLN A 168 11.86 -0.57 -9.61
CA GLN A 168 12.37 -1.94 -9.70
C GLN A 168 11.88 -2.65 -10.97
N ILE A 169 10.61 -2.49 -11.36
CA ILE A 169 10.11 -3.09 -12.61
C ILE A 169 10.86 -2.52 -13.82
N SER A 170 11.18 -1.22 -13.82
CA SER A 170 11.98 -0.59 -14.88
C SER A 170 13.38 -1.22 -15.01
N LYS A 171 14.02 -1.60 -13.91
CA LYS A 171 15.28 -2.35 -13.93
C LYS A 171 15.11 -3.76 -14.52
N LEU A 172 14.01 -4.44 -14.25
CA LEU A 172 13.72 -5.76 -14.83
C LEU A 172 13.45 -5.64 -16.32
N LEU A 173 12.67 -4.64 -16.75
CA LEU A 173 12.38 -4.34 -18.16
C LEU A 173 13.64 -4.03 -18.98
N ALA A 174 14.66 -3.45 -18.36
CA ALA A 174 15.94 -3.15 -19.01
C ALA A 174 16.83 -4.40 -19.21
N ARG A 175 16.42 -5.58 -18.73
CA ARG A 175 17.20 -6.83 -18.86
C ARG A 175 16.83 -7.56 -20.15
N PRO A 176 17.76 -7.74 -21.14
CA PRO A 176 17.46 -8.43 -22.38
C PRO A 176 16.90 -9.84 -22.20
N ALA A 177 17.35 -10.55 -21.16
CA ALA A 177 16.88 -11.90 -20.84
C ALA A 177 15.38 -11.98 -20.47
N LEU A 178 14.76 -10.85 -20.11
CA LEU A 178 13.35 -10.77 -19.74
C LEU A 178 12.46 -10.11 -20.81
N ASN A 179 13.01 -9.82 -22.01
CA ASN A 179 12.24 -9.18 -23.08
C ASN A 179 11.00 -9.99 -23.47
N SER A 180 11.10 -11.31 -23.58
CA SER A 180 9.96 -12.18 -23.91
C SER A 180 8.94 -12.23 -22.76
N THR A 181 9.41 -12.20 -21.52
CA THR A 181 8.58 -12.20 -20.31
C THR A 181 7.59 -11.02 -20.29
N PHE A 182 8.05 -9.84 -20.69
CA PHE A 182 7.26 -8.60 -20.64
C PHE A 182 6.73 -8.11 -21.99
N ALA A 183 6.97 -8.85 -23.08
CA ALA A 183 6.70 -8.39 -24.46
C ALA A 183 5.25 -7.96 -24.69
N ASN A 184 4.29 -8.64 -24.07
CA ASN A 184 2.86 -8.42 -24.24
C ASN A 184 2.17 -7.96 -22.92
N ALA A 185 2.95 -7.63 -21.89
CA ALA A 185 2.41 -7.32 -20.59
C ALA A 185 1.71 -5.95 -20.55
N SER A 186 0.53 -5.90 -19.97
CA SER A 186 -0.15 -4.66 -19.56
C SER A 186 0.12 -4.36 -18.10
N TYR A 187 0.27 -3.07 -17.76
CA TYR A 187 0.67 -2.58 -16.44
C TYR A 187 -0.51 -1.91 -15.77
N LEU A 188 -0.99 -2.52 -14.68
CA LEU A 188 -2.12 -2.04 -13.90
C LEU A 188 -1.62 -1.24 -12.71
N CYS A 189 -1.83 0.05 -12.74
CA CYS A 189 -1.34 1.01 -11.76
C CYS A 189 -2.45 1.40 -10.79
N LEU A 190 -2.18 1.30 -9.48
CA LEU A 190 -3.13 1.66 -8.43
C LEU A 190 -3.51 3.15 -8.43
N SER A 191 -2.69 4.01 -9.05
CA SER A 191 -2.97 5.45 -9.17
C SER A 191 -2.24 6.06 -10.36
N GLN A 192 -2.72 7.24 -10.81
CA GLN A 192 -2.09 8.01 -11.90
C GLN A 192 -0.61 8.30 -11.61
N ARG A 193 -0.25 8.64 -10.37
CA ARG A 193 1.14 8.89 -9.98
C ARG A 193 2.07 7.70 -10.22
N ILE A 194 1.57 6.48 -10.07
CA ILE A 194 2.32 5.25 -10.33
C ILE A 194 2.51 5.09 -11.86
N ALA A 195 1.45 5.34 -12.62
CA ALA A 195 1.50 5.31 -14.08
C ALA A 195 2.48 6.34 -14.65
N ASP A 196 2.44 7.57 -14.14
CA ASP A 196 3.33 8.66 -14.59
C ASP A 196 4.82 8.38 -14.31
N ALA A 197 5.12 7.54 -13.33
CA ALA A 197 6.48 7.14 -13.00
C ALA A 197 7.00 6.02 -13.92
N LEU A 198 6.13 5.33 -14.68
CA LEU A 198 6.50 4.19 -15.51
C LEU A 198 7.04 4.66 -16.85
N ILE A 199 8.35 4.58 -17.04
CA ILE A 199 9.06 5.03 -18.24
C ILE A 199 9.44 3.82 -19.09
N GLY A 200 9.37 3.97 -20.44
CA GLY A 200 9.80 2.93 -21.40
C GLY A 200 8.72 1.89 -21.71
N VAL A 201 7.51 2.08 -21.22
CA VAL A 201 6.33 1.27 -21.56
C VAL A 201 5.41 2.06 -22.48
N ARG A 202 4.77 1.40 -23.45
CA ARG A 202 3.82 2.08 -24.34
C ARG A 202 2.62 2.58 -23.54
N PRO A 203 2.17 3.82 -23.76
CA PRO A 203 1.01 4.37 -23.01
C PRO A 203 -0.26 3.51 -23.13
N THR A 204 -0.44 2.80 -24.23
CA THR A 204 -1.58 1.89 -24.48
C THR A 204 -1.59 0.67 -23.57
N ASP A 205 -0.44 0.33 -22.98
CA ASP A 205 -0.28 -0.85 -22.12
C ASP A 205 -0.33 -0.46 -20.63
N ILE A 206 -0.56 0.83 -20.32
CA ILE A 206 -0.64 1.35 -18.97
C ILE A 206 -2.09 1.65 -18.63
N HIS A 207 -2.60 1.03 -17.57
CA HIS A 207 -3.99 1.17 -17.12
C HIS A 207 -4.01 1.63 -15.66
N VAL A 208 -4.88 2.59 -15.35
CA VAL A 208 -5.00 3.15 -14.00
C VAL A 208 -6.35 2.75 -13.40
N CYS A 209 -6.33 2.34 -12.14
CA CYS A 209 -7.55 2.01 -11.40
C CYS A 209 -8.45 3.24 -11.23
N ALA A 210 -9.76 3.03 -11.24
CA ALA A 210 -10.74 4.07 -10.98
C ALA A 210 -10.65 4.60 -9.53
N ARG A 211 -10.29 3.73 -8.59
CA ARG A 211 -10.01 4.07 -7.19
C ARG A 211 -8.69 3.42 -6.75
N PRO A 212 -7.95 4.03 -5.81
CA PRO A 212 -6.65 3.50 -5.36
C PRO A 212 -6.83 2.40 -4.29
N ASP A 213 -7.66 1.40 -4.56
CA ASP A 213 -7.94 0.26 -3.71
C ASP A 213 -7.70 -1.07 -4.44
N GLU A 214 -7.54 -2.15 -3.67
CA GLU A 214 -7.23 -3.47 -4.21
C GLU A 214 -8.37 -4.04 -5.04
N ASP A 215 -9.62 -3.78 -4.67
CA ASP A 215 -10.79 -4.28 -5.40
C ASP A 215 -10.85 -3.67 -6.79
N SER A 216 -10.60 -2.38 -6.91
CA SER A 216 -10.49 -1.71 -8.22
C SER A 216 -9.35 -2.27 -9.06
N LEU A 217 -8.23 -2.64 -8.45
CA LEU A 217 -7.09 -3.24 -9.15
C LEU A 217 -7.43 -4.65 -9.66
N LEU A 218 -8.08 -5.47 -8.85
CA LEU A 218 -8.51 -6.82 -9.24
C LEU A 218 -9.63 -6.79 -10.29
N ASN A 219 -10.57 -5.85 -10.19
CA ASN A 219 -11.60 -5.64 -11.20
C ASN A 219 -11.00 -5.23 -12.54
N LEU A 220 -10.01 -4.34 -12.54
CA LEU A 220 -9.28 -3.95 -13.74
C LEU A 220 -8.54 -5.15 -14.36
N ALA A 221 -7.92 -6.00 -13.53
CA ALA A 221 -7.29 -7.22 -13.98
C ALA A 221 -8.32 -8.19 -14.61
N ALA A 222 -9.52 -8.33 -14.03
CA ALA A 222 -10.58 -9.16 -14.57
C ALA A 222 -11.07 -8.66 -15.95
N ILE A 223 -11.22 -7.35 -16.12
CA ILE A 223 -11.63 -6.73 -17.39
C ILE A 223 -10.59 -7.00 -18.49
N LEU A 224 -9.31 -6.76 -18.20
CA LEU A 224 -8.23 -6.92 -19.18
C LEU A 224 -7.86 -8.39 -19.43
N GLY A 225 -8.06 -9.25 -18.44
CA GLY A 225 -7.84 -10.69 -18.58
C GLY A 225 -8.97 -11.44 -19.26
N GLU A 226 -10.02 -10.76 -19.76
CA GLU A 226 -11.22 -11.37 -20.38
C GLU A 226 -11.96 -12.35 -19.44
N ILE A 227 -11.74 -12.24 -18.14
CA ILE A 227 -12.42 -13.03 -17.11
C ILE A 227 -13.66 -12.24 -16.68
N LYS A 228 -14.83 -12.88 -16.74
CA LYS A 228 -16.09 -12.24 -16.29
C LYS A 228 -15.96 -11.82 -14.82
N PRO A 229 -16.25 -10.55 -14.47
CA PRO A 229 -16.23 -10.12 -13.08
C PRO A 229 -17.23 -11.00 -12.28
N VAL A 230 -16.80 -11.48 -11.13
CA VAL A 230 -17.70 -12.10 -10.16
C VAL A 230 -18.50 -10.97 -9.52
N LEU A 231 -19.80 -10.92 -9.82
CA LEU A 231 -20.78 -10.00 -9.21
C LEU A 231 -21.02 -10.37 -7.74
#